data_a5158c7c562fb5f413f0a5b1c942227c
#
_entry.id   a5158c7c562fb5f413f0a5b1c942227c
#
_cell.length_a   1.000
_cell.length_b   1.000
_cell.length_c   1.000
_cell.angle_alpha   90.00
_cell.angle_beta   90.00
_cell.angle_gamma   90.00
#
_symmetry.space_group_name_H-M   'P 1'
#
loop_
_entity.id
_entity.type
_entity.pdbx_description
1 polymer ?
#
loop_
_entity_poly.entity_id
_entity_poly.type
_entity_poly.pdbx_seq_one_letter_code
_entity_poly.pdbx_strand_id
1 'polypeptide(L)'
;MKENETLKINPLPSKTWYWLHLNDTTVKWNGDVQPCMVMAEEPEQVSEAGLNIKEMTTGVGAEANAIFEDENLPILQFTAKAEAGDRVIRLDISSEDKENAAGTVYIAAEENARVTVIEKFTSGKKAQSDLAFRTKLYAGKNSTIRLIQINMLDEGQRLLNAVGSVCDETAKLDVLQMFVGRGDVYNGIQTELEGNQSELHTEIGYIGQKQQTLDMNLVINHWGKKTNCDIQVDGTLKDAAKKVFRGSIDFKRGSSGSKGAETENVLLLGDDVENKTIPLILCAEEDVDGSHGATIGELDEETLFYFAARGIDQETAEDIMTKAKLEVLYQHIQDEETERIVADQLTKVMSDDSQ
;
A
#
# COMPACT_ATOMS: atom_id res chain seq x y z
N MET A 1 12.10 11.01 19.98
CA MET A 1 11.02 11.98 19.59
C MET A 1 10.39 12.55 20.83
N LYS A 2 9.83 13.77 20.77
CA LYS A 2 9.16 14.41 21.92
C LYS A 2 7.79 13.77 22.14
N GLU A 3 7.31 13.68 23.39
CA GLU A 3 5.97 13.21 23.69
C GLU A 3 4.92 14.00 22.88
N ASN A 4 4.02 13.30 22.14
CA ASN A 4 2.96 13.84 21.31
C ASN A 4 3.43 14.74 20.13
N GLU A 5 4.31 14.26 19.27
CA GLU A 5 4.66 14.98 18.06
C GLU A 5 3.59 14.79 16.98
N THR A 6 3.22 15.90 16.33
CA THR A 6 2.29 15.90 15.22
C THR A 6 3.09 15.84 13.93
N LEU A 7 2.90 14.79 13.15
CA LEU A 7 3.60 14.53 11.90
C LEU A 7 2.72 14.87 10.70
N LYS A 8 3.31 15.51 9.70
CA LYS A 8 2.73 15.61 8.37
C LYS A 8 3.16 14.41 7.55
N ILE A 9 2.18 13.69 7.05
CA ILE A 9 2.39 12.47 6.29
C ILE A 9 1.68 12.55 4.94
N ASN A 10 2.07 11.66 4.03
CA ASN A 10 1.46 11.50 2.71
C ASN A 10 1.37 12.82 1.90
N PRO A 11 2.46 13.58 1.77
CA PRO A 11 2.43 14.85 1.06
C PRO A 11 2.34 14.63 -0.45
N LEU A 12 1.50 15.44 -1.11
CA LEU A 12 1.52 15.55 -2.57
C LEU A 12 2.86 16.13 -3.06
N PRO A 13 3.40 15.65 -4.18
CA PRO A 13 4.63 16.19 -4.78
C PRO A 13 4.46 17.64 -5.26
N SER A 14 3.23 18.06 -5.54
CA SER A 14 2.87 19.42 -5.88
C SER A 14 1.69 19.87 -5.05
N LYS A 15 1.84 21.01 -4.36
CA LYS A 15 0.80 21.56 -3.47
C LYS A 15 -0.27 22.32 -4.26
N THR A 16 -1.22 21.58 -4.81
CA THR A 16 -2.29 22.13 -5.66
C THR A 16 -3.60 22.37 -4.91
N TRP A 17 -3.85 21.64 -3.80
CA TRP A 17 -5.12 21.62 -3.06
C TRP A 17 -5.04 22.32 -1.71
N TYR A 18 -4.38 23.49 -1.69
CA TYR A 18 -4.08 24.21 -0.45
C TYR A 18 -5.33 24.59 0.37
N TRP A 19 -6.35 25.12 -0.30
CA TRP A 19 -7.58 25.55 0.37
C TRP A 19 -8.45 24.42 0.90
N LEU A 20 -8.30 23.23 0.36
CA LEU A 20 -9.06 22.04 0.76
C LEU A 20 -8.33 21.20 1.82
N HIS A 21 -7.11 21.61 2.22
CA HIS A 21 -6.26 20.87 3.16
C HIS A 21 -6.05 19.40 2.77
N LEU A 22 -5.86 19.13 1.45
CA LEU A 22 -5.69 17.78 0.90
C LEU A 22 -4.25 17.47 0.50
N ASN A 23 -3.32 18.44 0.66
CA ASN A 23 -1.92 18.27 0.25
C ASN A 23 -1.13 17.30 1.12
N ASP A 24 -1.54 17.11 2.35
CA ASP A 24 -0.94 16.21 3.34
C ASP A 24 -1.99 15.82 4.38
N THR A 25 -1.67 14.85 5.21
CA THR A 25 -2.45 14.47 6.39
C THR A 25 -1.62 14.70 7.65
N THR A 26 -2.28 15.06 8.73
CA THR A 26 -1.63 15.30 10.01
C THR A 26 -2.02 14.21 11.00
N VAL A 27 -1.03 13.50 11.54
CA VAL A 27 -1.22 12.39 12.48
C VAL A 27 -0.46 12.68 13.77
N LYS A 28 -1.09 12.42 14.90
CA LYS A 28 -0.38 12.40 16.19
C LYS A 28 0.33 11.06 16.32
N TRP A 29 1.64 11.12 16.46
CA TRP A 29 2.47 9.96 16.76
C TRP A 29 3.01 10.09 18.19
N ASN A 30 2.81 9.06 19.00
CA ASN A 30 3.11 9.13 20.42
C ASN A 30 4.41 8.41 20.76
N GLY A 31 5.31 9.10 21.49
CA GLY A 31 6.38 8.49 22.26
C GLY A 31 7.55 7.90 21.50
N ASP A 32 8.39 7.23 22.27
CA ASP A 32 9.56 6.54 21.74
C ASP A 32 9.16 5.26 21.02
N VAL A 33 9.78 5.05 19.88
CA VAL A 33 9.53 3.89 19.03
C VAL A 33 10.42 2.74 19.46
N GLN A 34 9.85 1.55 19.58
CA GLN A 34 10.58 0.32 19.91
C GLN A 34 10.66 -0.60 18.67
N PRO A 35 11.62 -1.54 18.62
CA PRO A 35 11.67 -2.53 17.57
C PRO A 35 10.37 -3.33 17.44
N CYS A 36 9.79 -3.40 16.24
CA CYS A 36 8.68 -4.31 15.99
C CYS A 36 9.19 -5.76 15.95
N MET A 37 8.29 -6.71 16.16
CA MET A 37 8.59 -8.11 15.89
C MET A 37 8.47 -8.37 14.39
N VAL A 38 9.48 -9.02 13.83
CA VAL A 38 9.45 -9.57 12.47
C VAL A 38 9.88 -11.02 12.53
N MET A 39 8.96 -11.92 12.23
CA MET A 39 9.27 -13.33 12.02
C MET A 39 9.43 -13.56 10.53
N ALA A 40 10.63 -13.99 10.12
CA ALA A 40 10.94 -14.33 8.73
C ALA A 40 11.02 -15.84 8.59
N GLU A 41 10.35 -16.38 7.57
CA GLU A 41 10.59 -17.76 7.15
C GLU A 41 11.89 -17.78 6.34
N GLU A 42 12.85 -18.58 6.81
CA GLU A 42 14.19 -18.75 6.20
C GLU A 42 15.02 -17.45 6.05
N PRO A 43 15.50 -16.87 7.17
CA PRO A 43 16.42 -15.75 7.07
C PRO A 43 17.79 -16.25 6.58
N GLU A 44 18.06 -16.16 5.29
CA GLU A 44 19.44 -16.24 4.83
C GLU A 44 20.17 -14.95 5.20
N GLN A 45 21.34 -15.09 5.81
CA GLN A 45 22.24 -13.97 6.07
C GLN A 45 22.61 -13.33 4.74
N VAL A 46 22.25 -12.08 4.60
CA VAL A 46 22.46 -11.29 3.40
C VAL A 46 23.84 -10.65 3.47
N SER A 47 24.60 -10.81 2.40
CA SER A 47 25.79 -10.00 2.18
C SER A 47 25.39 -8.53 2.10
N GLU A 48 26.15 -7.63 2.74
CA GLU A 48 25.99 -6.19 2.58
C GLU A 48 26.10 -5.82 1.09
N ALA A 49 24.97 -5.72 0.42
CA ALA A 49 24.95 -5.20 -0.93
C ALA A 49 25.17 -3.68 -0.84
N GLY A 50 26.23 -3.21 -1.49
CA GLY A 50 26.62 -1.79 -1.50
C GLY A 50 25.72 -0.89 -2.35
N LEU A 51 24.40 -1.12 -2.28
CA LEU A 51 23.39 -0.30 -2.95
C LEU A 51 22.93 0.80 -2.00
N ASN A 52 22.79 2.03 -2.50
CA ASN A 52 22.25 3.18 -1.76
C ASN A 52 20.74 3.06 -1.44
N ILE A 53 20.30 1.86 -1.05
CA ILE A 53 18.90 1.62 -0.65
C ILE A 53 18.49 2.56 0.50
N LYS A 54 19.43 2.95 1.35
CA LYS A 54 19.19 3.86 2.47
C LYS A 54 18.65 5.23 2.04
N GLU A 55 19.06 5.73 0.89
CA GLU A 55 18.68 7.07 0.39
C GLU A 55 17.32 7.10 -0.33
N MET A 56 16.71 5.94 -0.61
CA MET A 56 15.39 5.89 -1.24
C MET A 56 14.35 6.58 -0.36
N THR A 57 13.57 7.46 -0.96
CA THR A 57 12.41 8.08 -0.32
C THR A 57 11.20 7.16 -0.36
N THR A 58 10.25 7.41 0.53
CA THR A 58 8.97 6.71 0.56
C THR A 58 7.82 7.70 0.43
N GLY A 59 6.65 7.25 0.01
CA GLY A 59 5.48 8.12 -0.20
C GLY A 59 4.92 8.77 1.07
N VAL A 60 5.34 8.33 2.27
CA VAL A 60 4.84 8.88 3.55
C VAL A 60 5.41 10.25 3.90
N GLY A 61 6.47 10.70 3.22
CA GLY A 61 7.08 12.00 3.43
C GLY A 61 8.18 12.03 4.51
N ALA A 62 8.90 13.16 4.58
CA ALA A 62 10.13 13.28 5.37
C ALA A 62 9.90 13.18 6.89
N GLU A 63 8.82 13.79 7.42
CA GLU A 63 8.53 13.77 8.85
C GLU A 63 8.23 12.34 9.33
N ALA A 64 7.45 11.56 8.57
CA ALA A 64 7.18 10.18 8.89
C ALA A 64 8.42 9.28 8.71
N ASN A 65 9.24 9.54 7.69
CA ASN A 65 10.49 8.79 7.52
C ASN A 65 11.47 8.95 8.69
N ALA A 66 11.41 10.06 9.43
CA ALA A 66 12.25 10.27 10.63
C ALA A 66 11.99 9.23 11.74
N ILE A 67 10.83 8.60 11.78
CA ILE A 67 10.51 7.50 12.72
C ILE A 67 11.51 6.35 12.57
N PHE A 68 11.95 6.07 11.34
CA PHE A 68 12.80 4.94 11.00
C PHE A 68 14.30 5.23 11.11
N GLU A 69 14.69 6.43 11.54
CA GLU A 69 16.10 6.82 11.63
C GLU A 69 16.71 6.56 13.02
N ASP A 70 15.97 5.93 13.93
CA ASP A 70 16.49 5.50 15.22
C ASP A 70 17.46 4.30 15.01
N GLU A 71 18.70 4.46 15.45
CA GLU A 71 19.77 3.45 15.28
C GLU A 71 19.49 2.13 16.02
N ASN A 72 18.57 2.13 16.97
CA ASN A 72 18.16 0.93 17.70
C ASN A 72 17.13 0.07 16.95
N LEU A 73 16.55 0.59 15.88
CA LEU A 73 15.57 -0.17 15.10
C LEU A 73 16.26 -1.20 14.20
N PRO A 74 15.78 -2.45 14.19
CA PRO A 74 16.36 -3.48 13.35
C PRO A 74 16.13 -3.18 11.87
N ILE A 75 17.14 -3.43 11.06
CA ILE A 75 17.05 -3.42 9.60
C ILE A 75 17.29 -4.85 9.13
N LEU A 76 16.26 -5.44 8.53
CA LEU A 76 16.39 -6.68 7.80
C LEU A 76 16.79 -6.38 6.35
N GLN A 77 17.63 -7.21 5.77
CA GLN A 77 18.05 -7.05 4.38
C GLN A 77 18.06 -8.39 3.66
N PHE A 78 17.48 -8.43 2.46
CA PHE A 78 17.45 -9.61 1.61
C PHE A 78 17.94 -9.25 0.21
N THR A 79 18.72 -10.14 -0.39
CA THR A 79 19.19 -10.01 -1.77
C THR A 79 18.80 -11.26 -2.56
N ALA A 80 18.05 -11.10 -3.62
CA ALA A 80 17.71 -12.16 -4.56
C ALA A 80 18.73 -12.16 -5.71
N LYS A 81 19.23 -13.36 -6.05
CA LYS A 81 20.18 -13.59 -7.15
C LYS A 81 19.52 -14.44 -8.24
N ALA A 82 19.86 -14.19 -9.48
CA ALA A 82 19.31 -14.93 -10.62
C ALA A 82 19.51 -16.45 -10.52
N GLU A 83 20.64 -16.88 -10.00
CA GLU A 83 21.00 -18.29 -9.83
C GLU A 83 20.14 -19.04 -8.79
N ALA A 84 19.49 -18.32 -7.91
CA ALA A 84 18.67 -18.90 -6.83
C ALA A 84 17.25 -19.31 -7.29
N GLY A 85 16.87 -19.00 -8.53
CA GLY A 85 15.52 -19.20 -9.02
C GLY A 85 14.52 -18.21 -8.43
N ASP A 86 13.22 -18.53 -8.54
CA ASP A 86 12.15 -17.71 -7.95
C ASP A 86 12.12 -17.94 -6.44
N ARG A 87 12.27 -16.87 -5.67
CA ARG A 87 12.27 -16.92 -4.19
C ARG A 87 11.01 -16.30 -3.62
N VAL A 88 10.54 -16.86 -2.52
CA VAL A 88 9.47 -16.26 -1.72
C VAL A 88 10.00 -15.97 -0.32
N ILE A 89 9.88 -14.71 0.10
CA ILE A 89 10.23 -14.23 1.44
C ILE A 89 8.93 -13.92 2.17
N ARG A 90 8.69 -14.55 3.31
CA ARG A 90 7.50 -14.29 4.13
C ARG A 90 7.89 -13.63 5.43
N LEU A 91 7.24 -12.52 5.73
CA LEU A 91 7.47 -11.70 6.93
C LEU A 91 6.14 -11.52 7.67
N ASP A 92 6.06 -12.03 8.90
CA ASP A 92 4.97 -11.73 9.82
C ASP A 92 5.42 -10.61 10.76
N ILE A 93 4.70 -9.48 10.72
CA ILE A 93 5.09 -8.22 11.35
C ILE A 93 4.02 -7.81 12.35
N SER A 94 4.45 -7.50 13.59
CA SER A 94 3.52 -7.03 14.63
C SER A 94 4.19 -6.08 15.62
N SER A 95 3.38 -5.28 16.31
CA SER A 95 3.83 -4.48 17.45
C SER A 95 4.04 -5.30 18.74
N GLU A 96 3.56 -6.57 18.78
CA GLU A 96 3.53 -7.45 19.96
C GLU A 96 2.83 -6.82 21.17
N ASP A 97 3.62 -6.51 22.22
CA ASP A 97 3.19 -5.89 23.48
C ASP A 97 3.56 -4.41 23.58
N LYS A 98 4.01 -3.80 22.48
CA LYS A 98 4.48 -2.41 22.42
C LYS A 98 3.36 -1.48 21.99
N GLU A 99 3.39 -0.25 22.51
CA GLU A 99 2.46 0.81 22.11
C GLU A 99 2.88 1.46 20.80
N ASN A 100 4.20 1.63 20.60
CA ASN A 100 4.76 2.15 19.36
C ASN A 100 5.91 1.26 18.92
N ALA A 101 5.77 0.69 17.74
CA ALA A 101 6.78 -0.20 17.19
C ALA A 101 7.15 0.19 15.77
N ALA A 102 8.42 0.01 15.40
CA ALA A 102 8.86 0.21 14.03
C ALA A 102 9.90 -0.81 13.58
N GLY A 103 9.99 -0.98 12.27
CA GLY A 103 11.00 -1.80 11.62
C GLY A 103 11.21 -1.41 10.17
N THR A 104 12.31 -1.90 9.62
CA THR A 104 12.68 -1.67 8.21
C THR A 104 13.14 -2.97 7.58
N VAL A 105 12.72 -3.18 6.33
CA VAL A 105 13.29 -4.21 5.47
C VAL A 105 13.82 -3.60 4.17
N TYR A 106 14.99 -4.08 3.73
CA TYR A 106 15.60 -3.77 2.45
C TYR A 106 15.62 -5.03 1.59
N ILE A 107 15.12 -4.93 0.38
CA ILE A 107 15.06 -6.03 -0.57
C ILE A 107 15.67 -5.59 -1.88
N ALA A 108 16.69 -6.30 -2.30
CA ALA A 108 17.34 -6.09 -3.58
C ALA A 108 17.19 -7.33 -4.45
N ALA A 109 16.75 -7.14 -5.69
CA ALA A 109 16.83 -8.14 -6.74
C ALA A 109 17.99 -7.76 -7.67
N GLU A 110 19.00 -8.61 -7.75
CA GLU A 110 20.11 -8.43 -8.69
C GLU A 110 19.64 -8.59 -10.15
N GLU A 111 20.49 -8.30 -11.09
CA GLU A 111 20.17 -8.44 -12.52
C GLU A 111 19.61 -9.84 -12.83
N ASN A 112 18.48 -9.89 -13.55
CA ASN A 112 17.72 -11.10 -13.91
C ASN A 112 17.14 -11.90 -12.73
N ALA A 113 17.19 -11.41 -11.51
CA ALA A 113 16.64 -12.11 -10.34
C ALA A 113 15.11 -11.93 -10.26
N ARG A 114 14.45 -12.88 -9.59
CA ARG A 114 13.03 -12.81 -9.28
C ARG A 114 12.80 -13.08 -7.81
N VAL A 115 11.95 -12.29 -7.17
CA VAL A 115 11.60 -12.47 -5.77
C VAL A 115 10.16 -12.04 -5.52
N THR A 116 9.43 -12.84 -4.74
CA THR A 116 8.14 -12.48 -4.16
C THR A 116 8.33 -12.25 -2.67
N VAL A 117 7.82 -11.14 -2.17
CA VAL A 117 7.86 -10.77 -0.75
C VAL A 117 6.43 -10.67 -0.25
N ILE A 118 6.11 -11.40 0.80
CA ILE A 118 4.80 -11.38 1.44
C ILE A 118 4.97 -10.83 2.84
N GLU A 119 4.41 -9.67 3.10
CA GLU A 119 4.41 -8.98 4.39
C GLU A 119 3.00 -9.02 4.99
N LYS A 120 2.86 -9.66 6.14
CA LYS A 120 1.60 -9.71 6.88
C LYS A 120 1.71 -8.86 8.13
N PHE A 121 0.91 -7.80 8.21
CA PHE A 121 0.80 -6.95 9.39
C PHE A 121 -0.33 -7.48 10.27
N THR A 122 0.04 -7.95 11.45
CA THR A 122 -0.89 -8.58 12.39
C THR A 122 -0.99 -7.78 13.69
N SER A 123 -2.14 -7.90 14.34
CA SER A 123 -2.43 -7.20 15.59
C SER A 123 -1.44 -7.56 16.69
N GLY A 124 -0.99 -6.53 17.42
CA GLY A 124 -0.29 -6.70 18.68
C GLY A 124 -1.24 -7.03 19.83
N LYS A 125 -0.69 -7.24 21.03
CA LYS A 125 -1.45 -7.56 22.25
C LYS A 125 -2.10 -6.33 22.89
N LYS A 126 -1.67 -5.13 22.53
CA LYS A 126 -2.24 -3.87 23.04
C LYS A 126 -3.48 -3.50 22.24
N ALA A 127 -4.56 -3.10 22.92
CA ALA A 127 -5.78 -2.61 22.28
C ALA A 127 -5.54 -1.32 21.46
N GLN A 128 -4.54 -0.53 21.86
CA GLN A 128 -4.07 0.63 21.10
C GLN A 128 -2.58 0.47 20.86
N SER A 129 -2.16 0.53 19.61
CA SER A 129 -0.76 0.48 19.22
C SER A 129 -0.54 1.09 17.85
N ASP A 130 0.65 1.65 17.67
CA ASP A 130 1.12 2.19 16.40
C ASP A 130 2.23 1.29 15.86
N LEU A 131 2.05 0.79 14.66
CA LEU A 131 3.05 0.01 13.92
C LEU A 131 3.51 0.79 12.71
N ALA A 132 4.77 1.22 12.69
CA ALA A 132 5.40 1.79 11.52
C ALA A 132 6.30 0.74 10.85
N PHE A 133 6.11 0.52 9.55
CA PHE A 133 6.96 -0.39 8.81
C PHE A 133 7.42 0.22 7.49
N ARG A 134 8.74 0.11 7.25
CA ARG A 134 9.35 0.65 6.04
C ARG A 134 9.93 -0.46 5.19
N THR A 135 9.47 -0.55 3.95
CA THR A 135 9.96 -1.47 2.94
C THR A 135 10.66 -0.70 1.82
N LYS A 136 11.93 -0.98 1.57
CA LYS A 136 12.67 -0.39 0.46
C LYS A 136 13.10 -1.47 -0.52
N LEU A 137 12.81 -1.25 -1.81
CA LEU A 137 12.96 -2.21 -2.89
C LEU A 137 13.91 -1.67 -3.97
N TYR A 138 14.89 -2.45 -4.34
CA TYR A 138 15.70 -2.19 -5.53
C TYR A 138 15.54 -3.32 -6.53
N ALA A 139 14.93 -3.02 -7.66
CA ALA A 139 14.79 -3.94 -8.78
C ALA A 139 15.91 -3.64 -9.81
N GLY A 140 16.93 -4.47 -9.81
CA GLY A 140 18.06 -4.39 -10.74
C GLY A 140 17.63 -4.72 -12.18
N LYS A 141 18.52 -4.51 -13.12
CA LYS A 141 18.25 -4.70 -14.56
C LYS A 141 17.58 -6.03 -14.85
N ASN A 142 16.47 -5.99 -15.61
CA ASN A 142 15.69 -7.16 -16.02
C ASN A 142 15.23 -8.06 -14.85
N SER A 143 15.21 -7.54 -13.62
CA SER A 143 14.70 -8.27 -12.47
C SER A 143 13.19 -8.08 -12.29
N THR A 144 12.59 -8.91 -11.45
CA THR A 144 11.20 -8.78 -11.03
C THR A 144 11.12 -8.87 -9.52
N ILE A 145 10.51 -7.86 -8.90
CA ILE A 145 10.10 -7.91 -7.49
C ILE A 145 8.59 -7.91 -7.45
N ARG A 146 8.01 -8.80 -6.67
CA ARG A 146 6.60 -8.80 -6.33
C ARG A 146 6.46 -8.58 -4.84
N LEU A 147 5.85 -7.47 -4.43
CA LEU A 147 5.54 -7.15 -3.04
C LEU A 147 4.05 -7.36 -2.77
N ILE A 148 3.73 -8.22 -1.82
CA ILE A 148 2.38 -8.47 -1.34
C ILE A 148 2.29 -8.05 0.12
N GLN A 149 1.42 -7.10 0.44
CA GLN A 149 1.24 -6.60 1.80
C GLN A 149 -0.20 -6.79 2.26
N ILE A 150 -0.39 -7.49 3.37
CA ILE A 150 -1.71 -7.76 3.94
C ILE A 150 -1.81 -7.11 5.31
N ASN A 151 -2.68 -6.13 5.45
CA ASN A 151 -2.96 -5.49 6.74
C ASN A 151 -4.20 -6.12 7.39
N MET A 152 -4.01 -6.66 8.59
CA MET A 152 -5.03 -7.31 9.41
C MET A 152 -5.08 -6.74 10.83
N LEU A 153 -4.65 -5.49 11.01
CA LEU A 153 -4.69 -4.84 12.33
C LEU A 153 -6.13 -4.65 12.82
N ASP A 154 -6.35 -4.87 14.12
CA ASP A 154 -7.64 -4.68 14.77
C ASP A 154 -7.94 -3.20 15.06
N GLU A 155 -9.18 -2.91 15.41
CA GLU A 155 -9.65 -1.59 15.82
C GLU A 155 -8.81 -1.01 16.97
N GLY A 156 -8.51 0.28 16.90
CA GLY A 156 -7.64 0.99 17.86
C GLY A 156 -6.14 0.88 17.55
N GLN A 157 -5.75 0.06 16.59
CA GLN A 157 -4.36 -0.04 16.12
C GLN A 157 -4.18 0.76 14.83
N ARG A 158 -2.97 1.26 14.59
CA ARG A 158 -2.65 2.04 13.39
C ARG A 158 -1.44 1.48 12.67
N LEU A 159 -1.51 1.43 11.35
CA LEU A 159 -0.39 1.09 10.48
C LEU A 159 0.11 2.36 9.77
N LEU A 160 1.39 2.67 9.91
CA LEU A 160 2.12 3.56 9.02
C LEU A 160 2.99 2.71 8.09
N ASN A 161 2.56 2.51 6.86
CA ASN A 161 3.24 1.71 5.87
C ASN A 161 4.00 2.60 4.89
N ALA A 162 5.31 2.48 4.85
CA ALA A 162 6.20 3.31 4.06
C ALA A 162 6.97 2.49 3.03
N VAL A 163 6.60 2.59 1.75
CA VAL A 163 7.26 1.86 0.66
C VAL A 163 8.03 2.80 -0.23
N GLY A 164 9.31 2.49 -0.46
CA GLY A 164 10.17 3.17 -1.41
C GLY A 164 10.79 2.19 -2.39
N SER A 165 10.83 2.51 -3.68
CA SER A 165 11.36 1.61 -4.68
C SER A 165 12.09 2.32 -5.80
N VAL A 166 13.09 1.63 -6.37
CA VAL A 166 13.80 2.04 -7.58
C VAL A 166 13.80 0.87 -8.56
N CYS A 167 13.46 1.14 -9.80
CA CYS A 167 13.45 0.16 -10.90
C CYS A 167 14.50 0.57 -11.95
N ASP A 168 15.46 -0.33 -12.20
CA ASP A 168 16.48 -0.19 -13.23
C ASP A 168 15.95 -0.63 -14.61
N GLU A 169 16.81 -0.64 -15.62
CA GLU A 169 16.45 -0.95 -17.02
C GLU A 169 15.69 -2.26 -17.14
N THR A 170 14.51 -2.22 -17.75
CA THR A 170 13.60 -3.37 -17.96
C THR A 170 13.16 -4.10 -16.69
N ALA A 171 13.41 -3.53 -15.52
CA ALA A 171 12.95 -4.10 -14.26
C ALA A 171 11.42 -3.99 -14.11
N LYS A 172 10.84 -4.94 -13.40
CA LYS A 172 9.41 -4.99 -13.10
C LYS A 172 9.17 -5.01 -11.59
N LEU A 173 8.24 -4.18 -11.17
CA LEU A 173 7.75 -4.15 -9.80
C LEU A 173 6.23 -4.35 -9.81
N ASP A 174 5.77 -5.42 -9.15
CA ASP A 174 4.36 -5.65 -8.88
C ASP A 174 4.09 -5.43 -7.39
N VAL A 175 3.15 -4.56 -7.04
CA VAL A 175 2.74 -4.29 -5.66
C VAL A 175 1.26 -4.63 -5.50
N LEU A 176 0.95 -5.57 -4.62
CA LEU A 176 -0.42 -5.90 -4.22
C LEU A 176 -0.60 -5.61 -2.73
N GLN A 177 -1.51 -4.70 -2.40
CA GLN A 177 -1.84 -4.37 -1.01
C GLN A 177 -3.29 -4.71 -0.72
N MET A 178 -3.54 -5.41 0.40
CA MET A 178 -4.88 -5.72 0.89
C MET A 178 -5.05 -5.15 2.31
N PHE A 179 -5.89 -4.13 2.45
CA PHE A 179 -6.24 -3.54 3.75
C PHE A 179 -7.59 -4.11 4.20
N VAL A 180 -7.51 -5.23 4.91
CA VAL A 180 -8.66 -6.05 5.36
C VAL A 180 -8.76 -6.13 6.88
N GLY A 181 -8.01 -5.30 7.59
CA GLY A 181 -8.13 -5.08 9.03
C GLY A 181 -9.11 -3.96 9.37
N ARG A 182 -9.25 -3.68 10.67
CA ARG A 182 -10.08 -2.60 11.22
C ARG A 182 -9.28 -1.42 11.76
N GLY A 183 -7.96 -1.55 11.81
CA GLY A 183 -7.05 -0.49 12.23
C GLY A 183 -6.92 0.61 11.19
N ASP A 184 -6.59 1.82 11.63
CA ASP A 184 -6.32 2.93 10.72
C ASP A 184 -5.07 2.64 9.88
N VAL A 185 -5.10 3.05 8.61
CA VAL A 185 -4.00 2.85 7.67
C VAL A 185 -3.52 4.18 7.12
N TYR A 186 -2.22 4.41 7.24
CA TYR A 186 -1.51 5.49 6.58
C TYR A 186 -0.46 4.86 5.68
N ASN A 187 -0.74 4.81 4.39
CA ASN A 187 0.06 4.12 3.39
C ASN A 187 0.71 5.10 2.43
N GLY A 188 2.01 5.00 2.23
CA GLY A 188 2.72 5.80 1.25
C GLY A 188 3.68 4.98 0.42
N ILE A 189 3.51 5.04 -0.91
CA ILE A 189 4.38 4.38 -1.90
C ILE A 189 5.06 5.46 -2.73
N GLN A 190 6.38 5.36 -2.89
CA GLN A 190 7.11 6.13 -3.89
C GLN A 190 7.96 5.22 -4.74
N THR A 191 7.81 5.31 -6.06
CA THR A 191 8.55 4.49 -7.04
C THR A 191 9.28 5.40 -8.02
N GLU A 192 10.58 5.14 -8.18
CA GLU A 192 11.44 5.77 -9.16
C GLU A 192 11.65 4.81 -10.33
N LEU A 193 11.02 5.05 -11.48
CA LEU A 193 11.22 4.31 -12.72
C LEU A 193 12.42 4.91 -13.46
N GLU A 194 13.65 4.61 -12.98
CA GLU A 194 14.89 5.21 -13.47
C GLU A 194 15.37 4.59 -14.78
N GLY A 195 15.26 3.28 -14.89
CA GLY A 195 15.71 2.56 -16.08
C GLY A 195 14.74 2.63 -17.24
N ASN A 196 15.26 2.61 -18.48
CA ASN A 196 14.41 2.54 -19.67
C ASN A 196 13.56 1.27 -19.64
N GLN A 197 12.29 1.38 -20.02
CA GLN A 197 11.33 0.27 -20.10
C GLN A 197 11.12 -0.43 -18.74
N SER A 198 11.38 0.25 -17.62
CA SER A 198 10.96 -0.25 -16.31
C SER A 198 9.44 -0.12 -16.15
N GLU A 199 8.87 -1.03 -15.41
CA GLU A 199 7.42 -1.17 -15.25
C GLU A 199 7.03 -1.24 -13.77
N LEU A 200 5.94 -0.56 -13.42
CA LEU A 200 5.24 -0.70 -12.14
C LEU A 200 3.80 -1.12 -12.41
N HIS A 201 3.36 -2.17 -11.71
CA HIS A 201 1.95 -2.48 -11.56
C HIS A 201 1.59 -2.44 -10.08
N THR A 202 0.51 -1.74 -9.71
CA THR A 202 0.07 -1.61 -8.32
C THR A 202 -1.42 -1.88 -8.22
N GLU A 203 -1.79 -2.82 -7.37
CA GLU A 203 -3.17 -3.14 -7.03
C GLU A 203 -3.38 -2.92 -5.53
N ILE A 204 -4.42 -2.16 -5.17
CA ILE A 204 -4.80 -1.94 -3.77
C ILE A 204 -6.25 -2.32 -3.57
N GLY A 205 -6.50 -3.29 -2.67
CA GLY A 205 -7.82 -3.68 -2.23
C GLY A 205 -8.08 -3.25 -0.78
N TYR A 206 -9.24 -2.68 -0.49
CA TYR A 206 -9.57 -2.29 0.89
C TYR A 206 -11.04 -2.42 1.22
N ILE A 207 -11.31 -2.59 2.52
CA ILE A 207 -12.61 -2.38 3.13
C ILE A 207 -12.44 -1.42 4.32
N GLY A 208 -13.13 -0.28 4.28
CA GLY A 208 -13.19 0.66 5.39
C GLY A 208 -14.54 0.60 6.08
N GLN A 209 -14.55 0.53 7.41
CA GLN A 209 -15.77 0.34 8.22
C GLN A 209 -15.75 1.22 9.47
N LYS A 210 -16.91 1.42 10.09
CA LYS A 210 -17.07 2.20 11.32
C LYS A 210 -16.50 3.61 11.16
N GLN A 211 -15.50 3.99 11.93
CA GLN A 211 -14.81 5.28 11.87
C GLN A 211 -13.37 5.17 11.38
N GLN A 212 -13.04 4.04 10.74
CA GLN A 212 -11.69 3.76 10.23
C GLN A 212 -11.20 4.82 9.26
N THR A 213 -9.92 5.17 9.36
CA THR A 213 -9.24 6.06 8.43
C THR A 213 -8.30 5.29 7.51
N LEU A 214 -8.46 5.47 6.21
CA LEU A 214 -7.57 4.95 5.17
C LEU A 214 -6.98 6.14 4.41
N ASP A 215 -5.72 6.47 4.65
CA ASP A 215 -5.01 7.54 3.96
C ASP A 215 -3.88 6.97 3.13
N MET A 216 -3.98 7.10 1.82
CA MET A 216 -3.07 6.50 0.86
C MET A 216 -2.45 7.56 -0.05
N ASN A 217 -1.14 7.46 -0.30
CA ASN A 217 -0.40 8.35 -1.19
C ASN A 217 0.58 7.56 -2.06
N LEU A 218 0.37 7.63 -3.36
CA LEU A 218 1.23 7.00 -4.36
C LEU A 218 1.92 8.09 -5.19
N VAL A 219 3.23 7.99 -5.31
CA VAL A 219 4.04 8.92 -6.12
C VAL A 219 4.92 8.11 -7.06
N ILE A 220 4.65 8.17 -8.35
CA ILE A 220 5.37 7.42 -9.37
C ILE A 220 6.12 8.39 -10.26
N ASN A 221 7.45 8.35 -10.21
CA ASN A 221 8.33 9.20 -11.00
C ASN A 221 8.89 8.45 -12.20
N HIS A 222 8.56 8.90 -13.40
CA HIS A 222 9.07 8.35 -14.66
C HIS A 222 10.31 9.13 -15.10
N TRP A 223 11.48 8.52 -14.97
CA TRP A 223 12.77 9.08 -15.41
C TRP A 223 13.27 8.48 -16.71
N GLY A 224 13.15 7.15 -16.81
CA GLY A 224 13.55 6.39 -17.98
C GLY A 224 12.61 6.59 -19.17
N LYS A 225 13.05 6.21 -20.36
CA LYS A 225 12.23 6.22 -21.58
C LYS A 225 11.35 4.98 -21.66
N LYS A 226 10.12 5.17 -22.16
CA LYS A 226 9.16 4.06 -22.39
C LYS A 226 8.88 3.28 -21.11
N THR A 227 8.93 3.93 -19.98
CA THR A 227 8.52 3.36 -18.69
C THR A 227 6.99 3.26 -18.62
N ASN A 228 6.48 2.33 -17.86
CA ASN A 228 5.04 2.12 -17.71
C ASN A 228 4.64 2.03 -16.25
N CYS A 229 3.54 2.67 -15.87
CA CYS A 229 2.88 2.39 -14.60
C CYS A 229 1.38 2.17 -14.79
N ASP A 230 0.83 1.22 -14.05
CA ASP A 230 -0.59 0.93 -13.96
C ASP A 230 -0.98 0.81 -12.49
N ILE A 231 -1.93 1.66 -12.07
CA ILE A 231 -2.40 1.75 -10.68
C ILE A 231 -3.89 1.42 -10.67
N GLN A 232 -4.25 0.38 -9.95
CA GLN A 232 -5.63 -0.01 -9.74
C GLN A 232 -5.96 0.01 -8.24
N VAL A 233 -7.01 0.74 -7.86
CA VAL A 233 -7.46 0.86 -6.48
C VAL A 233 -8.94 0.49 -6.40
N ASP A 234 -9.23 -0.59 -5.70
CA ASP A 234 -10.59 -1.11 -5.56
C ASP A 234 -10.96 -1.22 -4.09
N GLY A 235 -12.12 -0.69 -3.72
CA GLY A 235 -12.52 -0.77 -2.31
C GLY A 235 -14.00 -0.56 -2.05
N THR A 236 -14.34 -0.81 -0.81
CA THR A 236 -15.66 -0.54 -0.24
C THR A 236 -15.51 0.28 1.03
N LEU A 237 -16.37 1.28 1.19
CA LEU A 237 -16.47 2.09 2.39
C LEU A 237 -17.87 1.98 2.98
N LYS A 238 -17.96 1.65 4.27
CA LYS A 238 -19.22 1.51 5.03
C LYS A 238 -19.24 2.48 6.21
N ASP A 239 -20.41 2.68 6.78
CA ASP A 239 -20.66 3.44 8.01
C ASP A 239 -20.17 4.90 7.92
N ALA A 240 -19.17 5.26 8.74
CA ALA A 240 -18.54 6.57 8.77
C ALA A 240 -17.04 6.48 8.47
N ALA A 241 -16.63 5.49 7.69
CA ALA A 241 -15.25 5.31 7.27
C ALA A 241 -14.77 6.48 6.41
N LYS A 242 -13.48 6.79 6.56
CA LYS A 242 -12.84 7.91 5.86
C LYS A 242 -11.71 7.41 4.98
N LYS A 243 -11.75 7.77 3.71
CA LYS A 243 -10.66 7.47 2.79
C LYS A 243 -10.15 8.74 2.13
N VAL A 244 -8.84 8.87 2.07
CA VAL A 244 -8.14 9.83 1.22
C VAL A 244 -7.16 9.05 0.36
N PHE A 245 -7.32 9.13 -0.95
CA PHE A 245 -6.39 8.55 -1.91
C PHE A 245 -5.74 9.67 -2.73
N ARG A 246 -4.42 9.68 -2.79
CA ARG A 246 -3.60 10.58 -3.61
C ARG A 246 -2.78 9.73 -4.56
N GLY A 247 -3.07 9.84 -5.84
CA GLY A 247 -2.31 9.18 -6.90
C GLY A 247 -1.57 10.22 -7.73
N SER A 248 -0.25 10.16 -7.78
CA SER A 248 0.58 11.11 -8.51
C SER A 248 1.47 10.38 -9.51
N ILE A 249 1.27 10.67 -10.78
CA ILE A 249 2.12 10.20 -11.88
C ILE A 249 2.91 11.40 -12.39
N ASP A 250 4.24 11.33 -12.30
CA ASP A 250 5.12 12.45 -12.66
C ASP A 250 6.09 12.05 -13.78
N PHE A 251 5.83 12.55 -14.99
CA PHE A 251 6.68 12.35 -16.15
C PHE A 251 7.79 13.40 -16.17
N LYS A 252 8.98 12.98 -15.76
CA LYS A 252 10.17 13.84 -15.72
C LYS A 252 10.71 14.10 -17.13
N ARG A 253 11.45 15.21 -17.28
CA ARG A 253 12.11 15.50 -18.56
C ARG A 253 13.03 14.36 -18.97
N GLY A 254 12.85 13.83 -20.17
CA GLY A 254 13.62 12.72 -20.73
C GLY A 254 12.88 11.38 -20.75
N SER A 255 11.70 11.29 -20.13
CA SER A 255 10.88 10.06 -20.06
C SER A 255 10.04 9.80 -21.32
N SER A 256 10.52 10.23 -22.50
CA SER A 256 9.80 10.08 -23.78
C SER A 256 9.29 8.66 -24.02
N GLY A 257 8.05 8.55 -24.48
CA GLY A 257 7.34 7.30 -24.78
C GLY A 257 6.78 6.61 -23.54
N SER A 258 6.85 7.25 -22.35
CA SER A 258 6.34 6.66 -21.10
C SER A 258 4.82 6.79 -21.00
N LYS A 259 4.23 5.83 -20.26
CA LYS A 259 2.78 5.74 -20.05
C LYS A 259 2.48 5.53 -18.56
N GLY A 260 1.36 6.11 -18.13
CA GLY A 260 0.85 5.91 -16.78
C GLY A 260 -0.66 5.96 -16.75
N ALA A 261 -1.26 4.98 -16.10
CA ALA A 261 -2.70 4.91 -15.91
C ALA A 261 -3.04 4.71 -14.43
N GLU A 262 -4.11 5.36 -13.98
CA GLU A 262 -4.69 5.19 -12.66
C GLU A 262 -6.18 4.93 -12.80
N THR A 263 -6.66 3.87 -12.16
CA THR A 263 -8.08 3.53 -12.09
C THR A 263 -8.49 3.30 -10.65
N GLU A 264 -9.56 3.95 -10.23
CA GLU A 264 -10.13 3.77 -8.91
C GLU A 264 -11.60 3.35 -8.99
N ASN A 265 -12.00 2.32 -8.25
CA ASN A 265 -13.39 1.89 -8.15
C ASN A 265 -13.80 1.75 -6.69
N VAL A 266 -14.68 2.62 -6.22
CA VAL A 266 -15.13 2.67 -4.82
C VAL A 266 -16.62 2.41 -4.73
N LEU A 267 -16.99 1.41 -3.94
CA LEU A 267 -18.37 1.16 -3.54
C LEU A 267 -18.64 1.90 -2.21
N LEU A 268 -19.61 2.79 -2.20
CA LEU A 268 -20.02 3.54 -1.02
C LEU A 268 -21.28 2.92 -0.43
N LEU A 269 -21.22 2.54 0.85
CA LEU A 269 -22.30 1.89 1.58
C LEU A 269 -22.54 2.63 2.91
N GLY A 270 -23.26 3.74 2.84
CA GLY A 270 -23.62 4.58 3.98
C GLY A 270 -23.50 6.08 3.72
N ASP A 271 -24.37 6.83 4.36
CA ASP A 271 -24.49 8.29 4.15
C ASP A 271 -23.36 9.10 4.81
N ASP A 272 -22.69 8.52 5.85
CA ASP A 272 -21.65 9.20 6.62
C ASP A 272 -20.23 8.91 6.13
N VAL A 273 -20.09 8.19 5.01
CA VAL A 273 -18.79 7.88 4.41
C VAL A 273 -18.11 9.14 3.87
N GLU A 274 -16.84 9.31 4.20
CA GLU A 274 -16.00 10.35 3.60
C GLU A 274 -15.04 9.74 2.58
N ASN A 275 -15.27 9.96 1.29
CA ASN A 275 -14.35 9.53 0.22
C ASN A 275 -13.72 10.75 -0.47
N LYS A 276 -12.40 10.80 -0.51
CA LYS A 276 -11.62 11.84 -1.19
C LYS A 276 -10.59 11.22 -2.10
N THR A 277 -10.59 11.63 -3.37
CA THR A 277 -9.66 11.16 -4.40
C THR A 277 -8.97 12.33 -5.06
N ILE A 278 -7.64 12.32 -5.10
CA ILE A 278 -6.82 13.40 -5.61
C ILE A 278 -5.85 12.84 -6.65
N PRO A 279 -6.28 12.66 -7.90
CA PRO A 279 -5.38 12.29 -8.99
C PRO A 279 -4.53 13.48 -9.42
N LEU A 280 -3.24 13.25 -9.67
CA LEU A 280 -2.30 14.26 -10.12
C LEU A 280 -1.40 13.71 -11.22
N ILE A 281 -1.44 14.32 -12.40
CA ILE A 281 -0.55 14.02 -13.50
C ILE A 281 0.34 15.22 -13.76
N LEU A 282 1.64 15.06 -13.54
CA LEU A 282 2.67 16.08 -13.78
C LEU A 282 3.44 15.71 -15.03
N CYS A 283 3.51 16.63 -16.01
CA CYS A 283 4.16 16.39 -17.29
C CYS A 283 5.25 17.42 -17.54
N ALA A 284 6.51 17.00 -17.42
CA ALA A 284 7.68 17.77 -17.84
C ALA A 284 8.25 17.28 -19.18
N GLU A 285 7.63 16.27 -19.80
CA GLU A 285 7.93 15.67 -21.11
C GLU A 285 6.68 15.74 -22.01
N GLU A 286 6.88 15.94 -23.32
CA GLU A 286 5.76 16.11 -24.27
C GLU A 286 5.26 14.77 -24.85
N ASP A 287 6.16 13.81 -25.04
CA ASP A 287 5.88 12.49 -25.64
C ASP A 287 5.54 11.48 -24.54
N VAL A 288 4.43 11.69 -23.85
CA VAL A 288 3.94 10.80 -22.77
C VAL A 288 2.43 10.62 -22.85
N ASP A 289 1.94 9.55 -22.26
CA ASP A 289 0.52 9.22 -22.19
C ASP A 289 0.13 9.00 -20.72
N GLY A 290 -0.67 9.90 -20.16
CA GLY A 290 -1.14 9.85 -18.77
C GLY A 290 -2.65 9.88 -18.70
N SER A 291 -3.25 8.94 -17.97
CA SER A 291 -4.69 8.87 -17.78
C SER A 291 -5.07 8.54 -16.34
N HIS A 292 -6.24 9.04 -15.93
CA HIS A 292 -6.88 8.57 -14.71
C HIS A 292 -8.38 8.39 -14.94
N GLY A 293 -8.97 7.44 -14.18
CA GLY A 293 -10.40 7.19 -14.16
C GLY A 293 -10.86 6.83 -12.76
N ALA A 294 -12.05 7.28 -12.38
CA ALA A 294 -12.65 6.90 -11.10
C ALA A 294 -14.12 6.55 -11.29
N THR A 295 -14.52 5.42 -10.71
CA THR A 295 -15.92 5.00 -10.58
C THR A 295 -16.23 4.95 -9.09
N ILE A 296 -17.04 5.89 -8.62
CA ILE A 296 -17.39 6.04 -7.21
C ILE A 296 -18.89 6.13 -7.09
N GLY A 297 -19.49 5.25 -6.31
CA GLY A 297 -20.96 5.24 -6.16
C GLY A 297 -21.47 4.11 -5.30
N GLU A 298 -22.78 4.13 -5.12
CA GLU A 298 -23.55 3.09 -4.44
C GLU A 298 -23.98 1.99 -5.43
N LEU A 299 -24.60 0.92 -4.92
CA LEU A 299 -25.28 -0.06 -5.77
C LEU A 299 -26.47 0.60 -6.45
N ASP A 300 -26.57 0.43 -7.77
CA ASP A 300 -27.70 0.97 -8.52
C ASP A 300 -29.02 0.25 -8.21
N GLU A 301 -30.12 0.94 -8.45
CA GLU A 301 -31.47 0.42 -8.17
C GLU A 301 -31.78 -0.89 -8.93
N GLU A 302 -31.23 -1.08 -10.12
CA GLU A 302 -31.41 -2.29 -10.91
C GLU A 302 -30.74 -3.50 -10.26
N THR A 303 -29.51 -3.32 -9.79
CA THR A 303 -28.76 -4.32 -9.02
C THR A 303 -29.47 -4.67 -7.71
N LEU A 304 -29.91 -3.68 -6.95
CA LEU A 304 -30.67 -3.90 -5.71
C LEU A 304 -32.01 -4.62 -5.99
N PHE A 305 -32.74 -4.22 -7.03
CA PHE A 305 -33.95 -4.91 -7.44
C PHE A 305 -33.70 -6.36 -7.87
N TYR A 306 -32.61 -6.62 -8.57
CA TYR A 306 -32.22 -7.97 -8.98
C TYR A 306 -32.01 -8.89 -7.77
N PHE A 307 -31.30 -8.41 -6.73
CA PHE A 307 -31.12 -9.16 -5.48
C PHE A 307 -32.44 -9.33 -4.72
N ALA A 308 -33.22 -8.28 -4.55
CA ALA A 308 -34.51 -8.30 -3.86
C ALA A 308 -35.51 -9.27 -4.52
N ALA A 309 -35.54 -9.36 -5.84
CA ALA A 309 -36.38 -10.30 -6.59
C ALA A 309 -36.00 -11.78 -6.32
N ARG A 310 -34.84 -12.06 -5.72
CA ARG A 310 -34.37 -13.37 -5.29
C ARG A 310 -34.45 -13.59 -3.78
N GLY A 311 -35.07 -12.66 -3.06
CA GLY A 311 -35.21 -12.74 -1.61
C GLY A 311 -33.95 -12.37 -0.83
N ILE A 312 -32.97 -11.69 -1.47
CA ILE A 312 -31.76 -11.18 -0.85
C ILE A 312 -32.02 -9.72 -0.47
N ASP A 313 -31.87 -9.39 0.81
CA ASP A 313 -32.00 -8.03 1.30
C ASP A 313 -30.81 -7.16 0.89
N GLN A 314 -30.93 -5.85 1.09
CA GLN A 314 -29.92 -4.88 0.67
C GLN A 314 -28.56 -5.14 1.37
N GLU A 315 -28.56 -5.34 2.68
CA GLU A 315 -27.33 -5.57 3.47
C GLU A 315 -26.57 -6.80 2.96
N THR A 316 -27.28 -7.91 2.75
CA THR A 316 -26.68 -9.12 2.17
C THR A 316 -26.17 -8.90 0.74
N ALA A 317 -26.87 -8.11 -0.08
CA ALA A 317 -26.43 -7.77 -1.43
C ALA A 317 -25.13 -6.94 -1.41
N GLU A 318 -25.03 -5.95 -0.53
CA GLU A 318 -23.86 -5.12 -0.31
C GLU A 318 -22.65 -5.96 0.12
N ASP A 319 -22.84 -6.90 1.03
CA ASP A 319 -21.81 -7.82 1.48
C ASP A 319 -21.34 -8.75 0.35
N ILE A 320 -22.25 -9.30 -0.43
CA ILE A 320 -21.90 -10.12 -1.60
C ILE A 320 -21.06 -9.31 -2.60
N MET A 321 -21.45 -8.08 -2.90
CA MET A 321 -20.74 -7.24 -3.86
C MET A 321 -19.37 -6.80 -3.34
N THR A 322 -19.27 -6.45 -2.05
CA THR A 322 -18.00 -6.15 -1.38
C THR A 322 -17.04 -7.34 -1.46
N LYS A 323 -17.54 -8.52 -1.08
CA LYS A 323 -16.73 -9.75 -1.12
C LYS A 323 -16.26 -10.08 -2.54
N ALA A 324 -17.17 -10.03 -3.52
CA ALA A 324 -16.83 -10.33 -4.90
C ALA A 324 -15.76 -9.38 -5.46
N LYS A 325 -15.85 -8.08 -5.14
CA LYS A 325 -14.87 -7.08 -5.56
C LYS A 325 -13.47 -7.39 -5.01
N LEU A 326 -13.35 -7.71 -3.74
CA LEU A 326 -12.07 -7.99 -3.09
C LEU A 326 -11.54 -9.39 -3.44
N GLU A 327 -12.44 -10.35 -3.73
CA GLU A 327 -12.05 -11.70 -4.14
C GLU A 327 -11.26 -11.73 -5.43
N VAL A 328 -11.64 -10.90 -6.41
CA VAL A 328 -10.88 -10.77 -7.65
C VAL A 328 -9.43 -10.36 -7.38
N LEU A 329 -9.22 -9.42 -6.45
CA LEU A 329 -7.87 -8.93 -6.13
C LEU A 329 -7.06 -9.95 -5.34
N TYR A 330 -7.62 -10.58 -4.29
CA TYR A 330 -6.81 -11.50 -3.52
C TYR A 330 -6.45 -12.79 -4.28
N GLN A 331 -7.21 -13.17 -5.31
CA GLN A 331 -6.80 -14.25 -6.22
C GLN A 331 -5.50 -13.93 -6.99
N HIS A 332 -5.19 -12.64 -7.14
CA HIS A 332 -3.91 -12.22 -7.71
C HIS A 332 -2.72 -12.40 -6.76
N ILE A 333 -2.93 -12.77 -5.50
CA ILE A 333 -1.85 -13.08 -4.54
C ILE A 333 -1.01 -14.26 -5.04
N GLN A 334 -1.63 -15.29 -5.64
CA GLN A 334 -0.97 -16.50 -6.17
C GLN A 334 -0.14 -17.24 -5.10
N ASP A 335 -0.61 -17.22 -3.85
CA ASP A 335 -0.10 -17.97 -2.72
C ASP A 335 -1.31 -18.48 -1.92
N GLU A 336 -1.61 -19.79 -2.03
CA GLU A 336 -2.84 -20.38 -1.50
C GLU A 336 -3.04 -20.15 0.00
N GLU A 337 -1.95 -20.14 0.78
CA GLU A 337 -2.01 -19.90 2.22
C GLU A 337 -2.41 -18.47 2.51
N THR A 338 -1.78 -17.51 1.85
CA THR A 338 -2.07 -16.07 2.02
C THR A 338 -3.48 -15.73 1.50
N GLU A 339 -3.90 -16.28 0.37
CA GLU A 339 -5.27 -16.11 -0.15
C GLU A 339 -6.31 -16.58 0.88
N ARG A 340 -6.11 -17.75 1.49
CA ARG A 340 -7.00 -18.27 2.53
C ARG A 340 -7.03 -17.35 3.75
N ILE A 341 -5.87 -16.86 4.20
CA ILE A 341 -5.78 -15.92 5.34
C ILE A 341 -6.59 -14.65 5.04
N VAL A 342 -6.48 -14.09 3.84
CA VAL A 342 -7.24 -12.90 3.43
C VAL A 342 -8.75 -13.20 3.38
N ALA A 343 -9.16 -14.33 2.80
CA ALA A 343 -10.56 -14.74 2.73
C ALA A 343 -11.20 -14.94 4.11
N ASP A 344 -10.45 -15.59 5.03
CA ASP A 344 -10.90 -15.79 6.41
C ASP A 344 -11.01 -14.46 7.17
N GLN A 345 -10.04 -13.57 6.98
CA GLN A 345 -10.05 -12.23 7.60
C GLN A 345 -11.21 -11.37 7.07
N LEU A 346 -11.46 -11.37 5.77
CA LEU A 346 -12.62 -10.68 5.18
C LEU A 346 -13.93 -11.20 5.76
N THR A 347 -14.08 -12.51 5.86
CA THR A 347 -15.28 -13.14 6.45
C THR A 347 -15.45 -12.70 7.91
N LYS A 348 -14.38 -12.67 8.71
CA LYS A 348 -14.39 -12.21 10.09
C LYS A 348 -14.81 -10.75 10.20
N VAL A 349 -14.20 -9.88 9.37
CA VAL A 349 -14.44 -8.43 9.40
C VAL A 349 -15.89 -8.10 9.00
N MET A 350 -16.45 -8.82 8.04
CA MET A 350 -17.82 -8.63 7.58
C MET A 350 -18.88 -9.24 8.49
N SER A 351 -18.59 -10.34 9.22
CA SER A 351 -19.54 -11.00 10.10
C SER A 351 -19.74 -10.34 11.46
N ASP A 352 -18.73 -9.63 11.97
CA ASP A 352 -18.80 -8.94 13.26
C ASP A 352 -19.69 -7.67 13.23
N ASP A 353 -20.10 -7.20 12.05
CA ASP A 353 -21.04 -6.09 11.88
C ASP A 353 -22.51 -6.53 12.13
N SER A 354 -22.77 -7.87 12.21
CA SER A 354 -24.10 -8.43 12.38
C SER A 354 -24.48 -8.66 13.86
N GLN A 355 -23.71 -8.18 14.83
CA GLN A 355 -24.00 -8.24 16.26
C GLN A 355 -24.12 -6.84 16.89
#